data_f611ddbefd948450ebb5199e517577cd
#
_entry.id   f611ddbefd948450ebb5199e517577cd
#
_cell.length_a   1.000
_cell.length_b   1.000
_cell.length_c   1.000
_cell.angle_alpha   90.00
_cell.angle_beta   90.00
_cell.angle_gamma   90.00
#
_symmetry.space_group_name_H-M   'P 1'
#
loop_
_entity.id
_entity.type
_entity.pdbx_description
1 polymer ?
#
loop_
_entity_poly.entity_id
_entity_poly.type
_entity_poly.pdbx_seq_one_letter_code
_entity_poly.pdbx_strand_id
1 'polypeptide(L)'
;MVALLIRKESFEKEISNKKIISKKYLSREKALLEVYKHLPKKIPKISTTGMLSRELNEINTKNKTTDSTLMCVGGMGHAISIATGIAKFKRKKKILCLDGDGAALMHLGAQASSAKMKNLIHIVFNNFAHDSVNGRRPPTENISFYKLASELGYSKSFIVKNKKEIKNKIKFSLKSKKSVFIEIICTRGHRKNLTRPEKDTIYYKKKFMSFLKK
;
A
#
# COMPACT_ATOMS: atom_id res chain seq x y z
N MET A 1 0.75 37.26 6.75
CA MET A 1 0.40 35.96 6.12
C MET A 1 -0.41 36.31 4.90
N VAL A 2 -0.05 35.82 3.71
CA VAL A 2 -0.79 36.03 2.46
C VAL A 2 -1.40 34.69 2.03
N ALA A 3 -2.69 34.66 1.72
CA ALA A 3 -3.39 33.49 1.22
C ALA A 3 -3.86 33.77 -0.22
N LEU A 4 -3.50 32.89 -1.15
CA LEU A 4 -4.00 32.92 -2.53
C LEU A 4 -5.16 31.93 -2.66
N LEU A 5 -6.36 32.44 -2.89
CA LEU A 5 -7.54 31.62 -3.13
C LEU A 5 -7.73 31.44 -4.65
N ILE A 6 -7.64 30.23 -5.11
CA ILE A 6 -7.82 29.87 -6.51
C ILE A 6 -9.22 29.24 -6.67
N ARG A 7 -10.04 29.83 -7.56
CA ARG A 7 -11.37 29.29 -7.87
C ARG A 7 -11.23 27.89 -8.50
N LYS A 8 -12.15 26.99 -8.15
CA LYS A 8 -12.23 25.67 -8.79
C LYS A 8 -12.34 25.85 -10.31
N GLU A 9 -11.60 25.03 -11.06
CA GLU A 9 -11.58 25.06 -12.54
C GLU A 9 -10.93 26.30 -13.17
N SER A 10 -10.10 27.05 -12.42
CA SER A 10 -9.33 28.20 -12.96
C SER A 10 -8.16 27.79 -13.87
N PHE A 11 -7.83 26.52 -13.93
CA PHE A 11 -6.76 26.00 -14.79
C PHE A 11 -7.34 25.05 -15.83
N GLU A 12 -6.79 25.11 -17.04
CA GLU A 12 -7.10 24.14 -18.08
C GLU A 12 -6.73 22.73 -17.64
N LYS A 13 -7.54 21.75 -18.07
CA LYS A 13 -7.21 20.34 -17.83
C LYS A 13 -5.99 19.97 -18.67
N GLU A 14 -4.90 19.63 -18.02
CA GLU A 14 -3.74 19.06 -18.68
C GLU A 14 -4.17 17.82 -19.47
N ILE A 15 -4.05 17.88 -20.79
CA ILE A 15 -4.28 16.73 -21.68
C ILE A 15 -3.03 15.86 -21.55
N SER A 16 -2.99 15.01 -20.51
CA SER A 16 -1.94 14.02 -20.41
C SER A 16 -2.11 13.03 -21.56
N ASN A 17 -1.13 12.92 -22.44
CA ASN A 17 -1.01 11.80 -23.37
C ASN A 17 -0.91 10.50 -22.56
N LYS A 18 -2.06 9.93 -22.24
CA LYS A 18 -2.19 8.67 -21.51
C LYS A 18 -1.68 7.54 -22.39
N LYS A 19 -0.38 7.29 -22.41
CA LYS A 19 0.07 5.94 -22.80
C LYS A 19 -0.57 4.97 -21.80
N ILE A 20 -1.65 4.34 -22.24
CA ILE A 20 -2.33 3.25 -21.51
C ILE A 20 -1.30 2.15 -21.37
N ILE A 21 -0.74 2.00 -20.16
CA ILE A 21 0.07 0.81 -19.84
C ILE A 21 -0.86 -0.37 -20.01
N SER A 22 -0.52 -1.22 -20.97
CA SER A 22 -1.32 -2.27 -21.57
C SER A 22 -2.22 -3.02 -20.57
N LYS A 23 -3.36 -3.55 -21.06
CA LYS A 23 -4.27 -4.52 -20.39
C LYS A 23 -3.56 -5.79 -19.85
N LYS A 24 -2.23 -5.86 -19.91
CA LYS A 24 -1.37 -6.98 -19.54
C LYS A 24 -1.33 -7.24 -18.02
N TYR A 25 -1.57 -6.22 -17.18
CA TYR A 25 -1.49 -6.35 -15.72
C TYR A 25 -2.87 -6.24 -15.06
N LEU A 26 -2.97 -6.70 -13.82
CA LEU A 26 -4.16 -6.52 -13.00
C LEU A 26 -4.32 -5.04 -12.62
N SER A 27 -5.56 -4.57 -12.48
CA SER A 27 -5.79 -3.31 -11.78
C SER A 27 -5.35 -3.46 -10.32
N ARG A 28 -4.97 -2.35 -9.67
CA ARG A 28 -4.58 -2.36 -8.25
C ARG A 28 -5.64 -3.02 -7.37
N GLU A 29 -6.92 -2.71 -7.57
CA GLU A 29 -8.04 -3.32 -6.84
C GLU A 29 -8.10 -4.84 -7.03
N LYS A 30 -7.95 -5.34 -8.27
CA LYS A 30 -7.92 -6.79 -8.54
C LYS A 30 -6.70 -7.47 -7.91
N ALA A 31 -5.55 -6.81 -7.94
CA ALA A 31 -4.32 -7.30 -7.30
C ALA A 31 -4.48 -7.33 -5.77
N LEU A 32 -5.05 -6.29 -5.17
CA LEU A 32 -5.35 -6.21 -3.74
C LEU A 32 -6.34 -7.29 -3.30
N LEU A 33 -7.41 -7.53 -4.07
CA LEU A 33 -8.34 -8.64 -3.82
C LEU A 33 -7.64 -9.99 -3.86
N GLU A 34 -6.71 -10.19 -4.80
CA GLU A 34 -5.95 -11.43 -4.87
C GLU A 34 -5.01 -11.60 -3.69
N VAL A 35 -4.32 -10.53 -3.25
CA VAL A 35 -3.54 -10.53 -2.00
C VAL A 35 -4.43 -10.92 -0.82
N TYR A 36 -5.59 -10.27 -0.70
CA TYR A 36 -6.52 -10.45 0.41
C TYR A 36 -7.04 -11.89 0.55
N LYS A 37 -7.32 -12.58 -0.55
CA LYS A 37 -7.77 -13.98 -0.57
C LYS A 37 -6.79 -14.95 0.10
N HIS A 38 -5.52 -14.61 0.14
CA HIS A 38 -4.46 -15.48 0.65
C HIS A 38 -3.92 -15.04 2.00
N LEU A 39 -4.51 -13.98 2.60
CA LEU A 39 -4.15 -13.51 3.94
C LEU A 39 -4.99 -14.20 5.02
N PRO A 40 -4.43 -14.39 6.23
CA PRO A 40 -5.24 -14.70 7.41
C PRO A 40 -6.29 -13.61 7.64
N LYS A 41 -7.51 -14.00 8.02
CA LYS A 41 -8.64 -13.09 8.19
C LYS A 41 -8.31 -11.89 9.10
N LYS A 42 -7.55 -12.12 10.16
CA LYS A 42 -7.17 -11.11 11.17
C LYS A 42 -5.66 -10.90 11.23
N ILE A 43 -5.03 -10.52 10.12
CA ILE A 43 -3.65 -10.05 10.13
C ILE A 43 -3.62 -8.52 10.30
N PRO A 44 -2.75 -7.94 11.16
CA PRO A 44 -2.56 -6.50 11.24
C PRO A 44 -2.10 -5.93 9.90
N LYS A 45 -2.86 -4.96 9.36
CA LYS A 45 -2.59 -4.28 8.09
C LYS A 45 -2.41 -2.79 8.33
N ILE A 46 -1.35 -2.23 7.82
CA ILE A 46 -1.12 -0.79 7.75
C ILE A 46 -1.14 -0.41 6.28
N SER A 47 -2.03 0.50 5.92
CA SER A 47 -2.20 0.93 4.53
C SER A 47 -1.82 2.40 4.37
N THR A 48 -1.16 2.71 3.27
CA THR A 48 -0.91 4.08 2.84
C THR A 48 -2.20 4.86 2.64
N THR A 49 -2.11 6.15 2.39
CA THR A 49 -3.26 6.99 1.99
C THR A 49 -3.70 6.76 0.54
N GLY A 50 -4.76 7.41 0.12
CA GLY A 50 -5.20 7.47 -1.27
C GLY A 50 -6.13 6.34 -1.69
N MET A 51 -6.09 5.98 -2.98
CA MET A 51 -7.06 5.05 -3.57
C MET A 51 -6.88 3.63 -3.03
N LEU A 52 -5.65 3.21 -2.74
CA LEU A 52 -5.38 1.90 -2.13
C LEU A 52 -6.10 1.70 -0.80
N SER A 53 -6.08 2.72 0.08
CA SER A 53 -6.80 2.67 1.36
C SER A 53 -8.31 2.57 1.18
N ARG A 54 -8.87 3.25 0.20
CA ARG A 54 -10.30 3.20 -0.09
C ARG A 54 -10.72 1.81 -0.59
N GLU A 55 -9.97 1.25 -1.53
CA GLU A 55 -10.16 -0.12 -2.03
C GLU A 55 -10.08 -1.13 -0.89
N LEU A 56 -9.07 -0.99 -0.02
CA LEU A 56 -8.90 -1.86 1.15
C LEU A 56 -10.04 -1.70 2.16
N ASN A 57 -10.52 -0.46 2.38
CA ASN A 57 -11.63 -0.21 3.31
C ASN A 57 -12.92 -0.92 2.85
N GLU A 58 -13.27 -0.85 1.58
CA GLU A 58 -14.44 -1.56 1.05
C GLU A 58 -14.30 -3.07 1.18
N ILE A 59 -13.10 -3.61 0.90
CA ILE A 59 -12.81 -5.04 1.09
C ILE A 59 -12.95 -5.44 2.57
N ASN A 60 -12.39 -4.64 3.48
CA ASN A 60 -12.46 -4.91 4.92
C ASN A 60 -13.89 -4.82 5.47
N THR A 61 -14.68 -3.84 5.02
CA THR A 61 -16.07 -3.68 5.42
C THR A 61 -16.88 -4.91 5.01
N LYS A 62 -16.75 -5.33 3.76
CA LYS A 62 -17.40 -6.54 3.24
C LYS A 62 -17.01 -7.80 4.01
N ASN A 63 -15.77 -7.91 4.44
CA ASN A 63 -15.24 -9.07 5.16
C ASN A 63 -15.27 -8.95 6.69
N LYS A 64 -15.81 -7.85 7.24
CA LYS A 64 -15.89 -7.58 8.68
C LYS A 64 -14.51 -7.63 9.38
N THR A 65 -13.50 -6.99 8.76
CA THR A 65 -12.09 -6.99 9.24
C THR A 65 -11.49 -5.58 9.35
N THR A 66 -12.33 -4.57 9.47
CA THR A 66 -11.93 -3.17 9.60
C THR A 66 -11.09 -2.89 10.85
N ASP A 67 -11.31 -3.65 11.92
CA ASP A 67 -10.56 -3.57 13.18
C ASP A 67 -9.07 -3.91 13.04
N SER A 68 -8.72 -4.79 12.09
CA SER A 68 -7.35 -5.23 11.85
C SER A 68 -6.55 -4.34 10.88
N THR A 69 -7.07 -3.16 10.56
CA THR A 69 -6.46 -2.25 9.58
C THR A 69 -6.32 -0.84 10.11
N LEU A 70 -5.12 -0.27 9.99
CA LEU A 70 -4.84 1.15 10.17
C LEU A 70 -4.57 1.79 8.81
N MET A 71 -5.33 2.82 8.48
CA MET A 71 -5.16 3.62 7.27
C MET A 71 -4.43 4.91 7.62
N CYS A 72 -3.29 5.19 6.95
CA CYS A 72 -2.48 6.40 7.19
C CYS A 72 -3.04 7.59 6.39
N VAL A 73 -4.25 8.03 6.72
CA VAL A 73 -4.88 9.17 6.05
C VAL A 73 -4.10 10.44 6.38
N GLY A 74 -3.72 11.23 5.35
CA GLY A 74 -2.92 12.44 5.49
C GLY A 74 -1.41 12.21 5.69
N GLY A 75 -1.00 10.98 6.00
CA GLY A 75 0.40 10.61 6.24
C GLY A 75 0.99 9.79 5.11
N MET A 76 1.06 10.32 3.89
CA MET A 76 1.67 9.63 2.75
C MET A 76 3.13 9.30 3.04
N GLY A 77 3.54 8.05 2.76
CA GLY A 77 4.89 7.55 3.01
C GLY A 77 5.16 7.04 4.43
N HIS A 78 4.29 7.31 5.41
CA HIS A 78 4.52 6.93 6.82
C HIS A 78 4.01 5.52 7.18
N ALA A 79 3.26 4.87 6.30
CA ALA A 79 2.71 3.54 6.55
C ALA A 79 3.79 2.52 6.95
N ILE A 80 4.90 2.53 6.24
CA ILE A 80 6.02 1.62 6.50
C ILE A 80 6.70 1.89 7.85
N SER A 81 6.84 3.15 8.27
CA SER A 81 7.41 3.51 9.58
C SER A 81 6.52 3.02 10.73
N ILE A 82 5.20 3.21 10.60
CA ILE A 82 4.22 2.72 11.58
C ILE A 82 4.24 1.19 11.62
N ALA A 83 4.24 0.52 10.46
CA ALA A 83 4.32 -0.94 10.39
C ALA A 83 5.59 -1.49 11.04
N THR A 84 6.72 -0.81 10.87
CA THR A 84 8.01 -1.14 11.48
C THR A 84 7.95 -1.06 13.00
N GLY A 85 7.38 0.04 13.53
CA GLY A 85 7.17 0.20 14.96
C GLY A 85 6.32 -0.93 15.54
N ILE A 86 5.19 -1.26 14.91
CA ILE A 86 4.33 -2.35 15.34
C ILE A 86 5.05 -3.70 15.24
N ALA A 87 5.79 -3.97 14.16
CA ALA A 87 6.54 -5.20 13.97
C ALA A 87 7.61 -5.40 15.06
N LYS A 88 8.26 -4.32 15.48
CA LYS A 88 9.26 -4.33 16.56
C LYS A 88 8.67 -4.78 17.90
N PHE A 89 7.46 -4.31 18.23
CA PHE A 89 6.81 -4.63 19.51
C PHE A 89 5.95 -5.90 19.47
N LYS A 90 5.40 -6.27 18.32
CA LYS A 90 4.56 -7.47 18.13
C LYS A 90 5.32 -8.58 17.39
N ARG A 91 6.50 -8.97 17.88
CA ARG A 91 7.45 -9.88 17.22
C ARG A 91 6.87 -11.25 16.83
N LYS A 92 5.86 -11.73 17.54
CA LYS A 92 5.19 -13.02 17.28
C LYS A 92 4.09 -12.92 16.20
N LYS A 93 3.65 -11.70 15.82
CA LYS A 93 2.60 -11.48 14.81
C LYS A 93 3.22 -11.04 13.48
N LYS A 94 2.75 -11.58 12.37
CA LYS A 94 3.05 -11.02 11.05
C LYS A 94 2.36 -9.68 10.89
N ILE A 95 3.08 -8.69 10.38
CA ILE A 95 2.59 -7.34 10.13
C ILE A 95 2.65 -7.10 8.63
N LEU A 96 1.57 -6.59 8.06
CA LEU A 96 1.46 -6.28 6.63
C LEU A 96 1.44 -4.77 6.43
N CYS A 97 2.38 -4.26 5.64
CA CYS A 97 2.34 -2.91 5.10
C CYS A 97 1.90 -2.94 3.64
N LEU A 98 0.87 -2.17 3.31
CA LEU A 98 0.34 -2.02 1.95
C LEU A 98 0.59 -0.60 1.49
N ASP A 99 1.43 -0.45 0.48
CA ASP A 99 1.90 0.86 0.03
C ASP A 99 1.68 1.05 -1.48
N GLY A 100 1.68 2.29 -1.94
CA GLY A 100 1.76 2.65 -3.35
C GLY A 100 3.19 3.06 -3.71
N ASP A 101 3.53 3.03 -4.99
CA ASP A 101 4.84 3.41 -5.52
C ASP A 101 5.28 4.81 -5.08
N GLY A 102 4.44 5.81 -5.25
CA GLY A 102 4.76 7.17 -4.83
C GLY A 102 4.91 7.33 -3.32
N ALA A 103 4.10 6.62 -2.52
CA ALA A 103 4.21 6.66 -1.06
C ALA A 103 5.47 5.95 -0.57
N ALA A 104 5.82 4.81 -1.16
CA ALA A 104 7.04 4.08 -0.84
C ALA A 104 8.30 4.89 -1.12
N LEU A 105 8.27 5.77 -2.14
CA LEU A 105 9.38 6.64 -2.49
C LEU A 105 9.54 7.81 -1.50
N MET A 106 8.45 8.37 -0.96
CA MET A 106 8.49 9.58 -0.12
C MET A 106 9.34 9.41 1.14
N HIS A 107 9.35 8.23 1.75
CA HIS A 107 10.16 7.93 2.95
C HIS A 107 11.01 6.68 2.74
N LEU A 108 11.77 6.68 1.65
CA LEU A 108 12.58 5.54 1.23
C LEU A 108 13.56 5.08 2.31
N GLY A 109 14.20 6.01 3.01
CA GLY A 109 15.14 5.70 4.09
C GLY A 109 14.55 4.88 5.24
N ALA A 110 13.25 5.01 5.51
CA ALA A 110 12.56 4.20 6.52
C ALA A 110 12.55 2.71 6.18
N GLN A 111 12.65 2.36 4.90
CA GLN A 111 12.65 0.97 4.44
C GLN A 111 13.91 0.21 4.88
N ALA A 112 15.06 0.87 5.03
CA ALA A 112 16.27 0.25 5.54
C ALA A 112 16.10 -0.23 7.01
N SER A 113 15.37 0.54 7.83
CA SER A 113 15.01 0.10 9.19
C SER A 113 13.97 -1.02 9.17
N SER A 114 13.02 -0.96 8.23
CA SER A 114 11.95 -1.93 8.05
C SER A 114 12.49 -3.29 7.61
N ALA A 115 13.53 -3.31 6.80
CA ALA A 115 14.21 -4.51 6.32
C ALA A 115 14.74 -5.40 7.46
N LYS A 116 15.02 -4.82 8.64
CA LYS A 116 15.46 -5.56 9.84
C LYS A 116 14.32 -6.32 10.54
N MET A 117 13.05 -6.03 10.21
CA MET A 117 11.88 -6.63 10.88
C MET A 117 11.49 -7.96 10.23
N LYS A 118 11.91 -9.09 10.84
CA LYS A 118 11.71 -10.45 10.32
C LYS A 118 10.23 -10.86 10.16
N ASN A 119 9.32 -10.19 10.85
CA ASN A 119 7.88 -10.43 10.82
C ASN A 119 7.11 -9.44 9.93
N LEU A 120 7.81 -8.56 9.21
CA LEU A 120 7.20 -7.56 8.33
C LEU A 120 7.11 -8.09 6.89
N ILE A 121 5.94 -7.89 6.29
CA ILE A 121 5.68 -8.10 4.86
C ILE A 121 5.33 -6.72 4.30
N HIS A 122 6.15 -6.18 3.42
CA HIS A 122 5.91 -4.91 2.73
C HIS A 122 5.49 -5.17 1.29
N ILE A 123 4.30 -4.72 0.91
CA ILE A 123 3.76 -4.87 -0.44
C ILE A 123 3.59 -3.49 -1.05
N VAL A 124 4.22 -3.24 -2.18
CA VAL A 124 4.08 -2.01 -2.96
C VAL A 124 3.30 -2.31 -4.23
N PHE A 125 2.16 -1.66 -4.40
CA PHE A 125 1.36 -1.69 -5.62
C PHE A 125 1.88 -0.59 -6.54
N ASN A 126 2.68 -1.00 -7.53
CA ASN A 126 3.29 -0.10 -8.50
C ASN A 126 2.42 -0.01 -9.76
N ASN A 127 1.71 1.10 -9.89
CA ASN A 127 0.92 1.40 -11.07
C ASN A 127 1.50 2.56 -11.90
N PHE A 128 2.69 3.03 -11.55
CA PHE A 128 3.39 4.12 -12.21
C PHE A 128 2.54 5.39 -12.33
N ALA A 129 1.72 5.69 -11.31
CA ALA A 129 0.84 6.85 -11.32
C ALA A 129 0.40 7.29 -9.93
N HIS A 130 0.37 8.58 -9.70
CA HIS A 130 -0.31 9.19 -8.57
C HIS A 130 -1.82 9.34 -8.86
N ASP A 131 -2.58 8.26 -8.75
CA ASP A 131 -4.02 8.26 -9.05
C ASP A 131 -4.83 9.25 -8.20
N SER A 132 -4.35 9.60 -7.01
CA SER A 132 -4.98 10.59 -6.13
C SER A 132 -4.74 12.03 -6.56
N VAL A 133 -3.79 12.25 -7.47
CA VAL A 133 -3.38 13.56 -8.01
C VAL A 133 -3.45 13.50 -9.53
N ASN A 134 -4.66 13.33 -10.05
CA ASN A 134 -4.98 13.31 -11.48
C ASN A 134 -4.17 12.30 -12.34
N GLY A 135 -3.64 11.22 -11.72
CA GLY A 135 -2.90 10.18 -12.44
C GLY A 135 -1.55 10.63 -13.01
N ARG A 136 -0.96 11.69 -12.47
CA ARG A 136 0.38 12.15 -12.87
C ARG A 136 1.40 11.03 -12.67
N ARG A 137 2.41 11.01 -13.55
CA ARG A 137 3.52 10.07 -13.42
C ARG A 137 4.40 10.46 -12.24
N PRO A 138 4.64 9.57 -11.28
CA PRO A 138 5.65 9.83 -10.27
C PRO A 138 7.05 9.68 -10.91
N PRO A 139 8.10 10.22 -10.30
CA PRO A 139 9.47 10.02 -10.75
C PRO A 139 9.96 8.57 -10.54
N THR A 140 9.04 7.62 -10.53
CA THR A 140 9.27 6.19 -10.23
C THR A 140 9.30 5.32 -11.49
N GLU A 141 9.15 5.90 -12.68
CA GLU A 141 9.07 5.12 -13.94
C GLU A 141 10.29 4.22 -14.17
N ASN A 142 11.47 4.66 -13.74
CA ASN A 142 12.73 3.96 -13.88
C ASN A 142 13.20 3.25 -12.61
N ILE A 143 12.37 3.26 -11.56
CA ILE A 143 12.72 2.65 -10.27
C ILE A 143 12.17 1.23 -10.23
N SER A 144 13.07 0.28 -9.98
CA SER A 144 12.71 -1.09 -9.65
C SER A 144 12.69 -1.24 -8.14
N PHE A 145 11.50 -1.16 -7.54
CA PHE A 145 11.35 -1.20 -6.08
C PHE A 145 11.86 -2.52 -5.48
N TYR A 146 11.67 -3.66 -6.14
CA TYR A 146 12.15 -4.93 -5.60
C TYR A 146 13.69 -5.02 -5.57
N LYS A 147 14.38 -4.43 -6.55
CA LYS A 147 15.86 -4.34 -6.54
C LYS A 147 16.30 -3.39 -5.42
N LEU A 148 15.70 -2.20 -5.38
CA LEU A 148 15.99 -1.21 -4.36
C LEU A 148 15.75 -1.75 -2.94
N ALA A 149 14.67 -2.49 -2.72
CA ALA A 149 14.40 -3.14 -1.43
C ALA A 149 15.48 -4.18 -1.07
N SER A 150 16.02 -4.91 -2.05
CA SER A 150 17.15 -5.81 -1.83
C SER A 150 18.38 -5.05 -1.32
N GLU A 151 18.74 -3.95 -1.98
CA GLU A 151 19.86 -3.08 -1.58
C GLU A 151 19.65 -2.44 -0.20
N LEU A 152 18.39 -2.12 0.15
CA LEU A 152 18.02 -1.60 1.48
C LEU A 152 18.00 -2.69 2.58
N GLY A 153 18.34 -3.95 2.24
CA GLY A 153 18.53 -5.03 3.21
C GLY A 153 17.32 -5.92 3.45
N TYR A 154 16.25 -5.85 2.64
CA TYR A 154 15.20 -6.87 2.74
C TYR A 154 15.74 -8.25 2.40
N SER A 155 15.52 -9.21 3.29
CA SER A 155 16.07 -10.56 3.13
C SER A 155 15.48 -11.31 1.93
N LYS A 156 14.28 -10.96 1.52
CA LYS A 156 13.60 -11.48 0.33
C LYS A 156 12.85 -10.36 -0.36
N SER A 157 13.10 -10.18 -1.64
CA SER A 157 12.46 -9.17 -2.48
C SER A 157 11.98 -9.79 -3.77
N PHE A 158 10.76 -9.47 -4.19
CA PHE A 158 10.11 -10.06 -5.35
C PHE A 158 9.38 -9.02 -6.18
N ILE A 159 9.34 -9.24 -7.50
CA ILE A 159 8.41 -8.58 -8.41
C ILE A 159 7.37 -9.60 -8.86
N VAL A 160 6.10 -9.22 -8.89
CA VAL A 160 4.98 -10.07 -9.32
C VAL A 160 4.05 -9.33 -10.28
N LYS A 161 3.50 -10.04 -11.24
CA LYS A 161 2.77 -9.45 -12.37
C LYS A 161 1.39 -10.10 -12.62
N ASN A 162 1.09 -11.21 -11.95
CA ASN A 162 -0.14 -11.97 -12.17
C ASN A 162 -0.64 -12.66 -10.88
N LYS A 163 -1.88 -13.18 -10.92
CA LYS A 163 -2.52 -13.82 -9.78
C LYS A 163 -1.76 -15.01 -9.21
N LYS A 164 -1.19 -15.87 -10.06
CA LYS A 164 -0.44 -17.06 -9.64
C LYS A 164 0.81 -16.68 -8.84
N GLU A 165 1.54 -15.67 -9.31
CA GLU A 165 2.72 -15.14 -8.62
C GLU A 165 2.33 -14.49 -7.28
N ILE A 166 1.26 -13.64 -7.25
CA ILE A 166 0.73 -13.04 -6.02
C ILE A 166 0.43 -14.14 -4.99
N LYS A 167 -0.38 -15.14 -5.36
CA LYS A 167 -0.71 -16.29 -4.49
C LYS A 167 0.53 -16.93 -3.90
N ASN A 168 1.51 -17.26 -4.75
CA ASN A 168 2.71 -17.97 -4.34
C ASN A 168 3.57 -17.14 -3.38
N LYS A 169 3.76 -15.83 -3.68
CA LYS A 169 4.60 -14.96 -2.85
C LYS A 169 3.93 -14.57 -1.55
N ILE A 170 2.61 -14.40 -1.50
CA ILE A 170 1.88 -14.19 -0.24
C ILE A 170 1.99 -15.44 0.66
N LYS A 171 1.74 -16.63 0.13
CA LYS A 171 1.88 -17.88 0.91
C LYS A 171 3.31 -18.08 1.43
N PHE A 172 4.32 -17.81 0.61
CA PHE A 172 5.72 -17.81 1.02
C PHE A 172 5.98 -16.81 2.16
N SER A 173 5.51 -15.56 2.00
CA SER A 173 5.76 -14.48 2.96
C SER A 173 5.17 -14.77 4.35
N LEU A 174 3.99 -15.37 4.40
CA LEU A 174 3.34 -15.74 5.65
C LEU A 174 4.15 -16.80 6.45
N LYS A 175 4.83 -17.70 5.76
CA LYS A 175 5.68 -18.74 6.35
C LYS A 175 7.12 -18.27 6.63
N SER A 176 7.57 -17.22 5.94
CA SER A 176 8.95 -16.72 6.03
C SER A 176 9.26 -16.20 7.43
N LYS A 177 10.43 -16.56 7.96
CA LYS A 177 11.02 -16.00 9.21
C LYS A 177 11.95 -14.82 8.90
N LYS A 178 11.86 -14.24 7.71
CA LYS A 178 12.70 -13.13 7.25
C LYS A 178 11.82 -11.99 6.74
N SER A 179 12.35 -10.76 6.68
CA SER A 179 11.66 -9.62 6.06
C SER A 179 11.39 -9.89 4.59
N VAL A 180 10.18 -9.54 4.13
CA VAL A 180 9.78 -9.78 2.74
C VAL A 180 9.25 -8.49 2.13
N PHE A 181 9.73 -8.19 0.94
CA PHE A 181 9.22 -7.13 0.09
C PHE A 181 8.61 -7.71 -1.18
N ILE A 182 7.46 -7.18 -1.61
CA ILE A 182 6.79 -7.61 -2.84
C ILE A 182 6.38 -6.36 -3.63
N GLU A 183 6.94 -6.18 -4.81
CA GLU A 183 6.45 -5.22 -5.79
C GLU A 183 5.41 -5.88 -6.68
N ILE A 184 4.18 -5.34 -6.71
CA ILE A 184 3.10 -5.82 -7.57
C ILE A 184 2.89 -4.80 -8.69
N ILE A 185 3.14 -5.20 -9.93
CA ILE A 185 2.91 -4.34 -11.09
C ILE A 185 1.41 -4.32 -11.42
N CYS A 186 0.85 -3.12 -11.46
CA CYS A 186 -0.56 -2.88 -11.71
C CYS A 186 -0.80 -1.95 -12.89
N THR A 187 -2.02 -1.98 -13.44
CA THR A 187 -2.46 -0.96 -14.39
C THR A 187 -2.81 0.35 -13.67
N ARG A 188 -2.69 1.47 -14.38
CA ARG A 188 -3.11 2.79 -13.91
C ARG A 188 -4.62 2.88 -13.71
N GLY A 189 -5.02 3.84 -12.88
CA GLY A 189 -6.40 4.20 -12.66
C GLY A 189 -7.05 3.47 -11.48
N HIS A 190 -8.26 3.93 -11.19
CA HIS A 190 -9.10 3.41 -10.13
C HIS A 190 -10.57 3.43 -10.57
N ARG A 191 -11.42 2.72 -9.87
CA ARG A 191 -12.86 2.70 -10.09
C ARG A 191 -13.47 4.08 -9.77
N LYS A 192 -14.35 4.60 -10.62
CA LYS A 192 -14.95 5.94 -10.47
C LYS A 192 -15.80 6.08 -9.18
N ASN A 193 -16.54 5.05 -8.81
CA ASN A 193 -17.45 5.01 -7.67
C ASN A 193 -16.80 4.50 -6.38
N LEU A 194 -15.48 4.66 -6.23
CA LEU A 194 -14.76 4.25 -5.03
C LEU A 194 -15.10 5.18 -3.86
N THR A 195 -15.66 4.63 -2.79
CA THR A 195 -16.13 5.38 -1.63
C THR A 195 -14.99 5.79 -0.70
N ARG A 196 -15.25 6.77 0.15
CA ARG A 196 -14.36 7.10 1.28
C ARG A 196 -14.79 6.33 2.52
N PRO A 197 -13.86 6.07 3.47
CA PRO A 197 -14.24 5.55 4.79
C PRO A 197 -15.28 6.45 5.46
N GLU A 198 -16.31 5.84 6.04
CA GLU A 198 -17.44 6.57 6.66
C GLU A 198 -17.07 7.22 8.00
N LYS A 199 -16.18 6.57 8.74
CA LYS A 199 -15.77 7.04 10.07
C LYS A 199 -14.44 7.81 9.98
N ASP A 200 -14.18 8.62 10.99
CA ASP A 200 -12.94 9.38 11.11
C ASP A 200 -11.72 8.50 11.42
N THR A 201 -10.55 9.10 11.33
CA THR A 201 -9.27 8.41 11.57
C THR A 201 -9.08 7.98 13.02
N ILE A 202 -9.67 8.74 13.98
CA ILE A 202 -9.61 8.44 15.42
C ILE A 202 -10.37 7.15 15.72
N TYR A 203 -11.54 6.98 15.10
CA TYR A 203 -12.33 5.75 15.24
C TYR A 203 -11.54 4.52 14.78
N TYR A 204 -10.96 4.57 13.56
CA TYR A 204 -10.18 3.45 13.03
C TYR A 204 -8.92 3.18 13.86
N LYS A 205 -8.23 4.23 14.32
CA LYS A 205 -7.09 4.11 15.24
C LYS A 205 -7.48 3.38 16.53
N LYS A 206 -8.56 3.80 17.20
CA LYS A 206 -9.04 3.17 18.44
C LYS A 206 -9.37 1.69 18.24
N LYS A 207 -10.08 1.34 17.15
CA LYS A 207 -10.40 -0.06 16.79
C LYS A 207 -9.15 -0.89 16.56
N PHE A 208 -8.21 -0.37 15.79
CA PHE A 208 -6.94 -1.05 15.50
C PHE A 208 -6.08 -1.23 16.75
N MET A 209 -5.98 -0.23 17.61
CA MET A 209 -5.25 -0.35 18.88
C MET A 209 -5.85 -1.41 19.81
N SER A 210 -7.18 -1.46 19.91
CA SER A 210 -7.88 -2.52 20.66
C SER A 210 -7.62 -3.91 20.07
N PHE A 211 -7.59 -4.02 18.74
CA PHE A 211 -7.25 -5.28 18.05
C PHE A 211 -5.80 -5.73 18.32
N LEU A 212 -4.85 -4.79 18.37
CA LEU A 212 -3.45 -5.11 18.64
C LEU A 212 -3.17 -5.56 20.08
N LYS A 213 -4.02 -5.19 21.04
CA LYS A 213 -3.89 -5.62 22.46
C LYS A 213 -4.26 -7.09 22.66
N LYS A 214 -5.12 -7.63 21.80
CA LYS A 214 -5.47 -9.06 21.75
C LYS A 214 -4.37 -9.88 21.08
#